data_2cf7ae3444f4d2b6be1783f7a2607e0a
#
_entry.id   2cf7ae3444f4d2b6be1783f7a2607e0a
#
_cell.length_a   1.000
_cell.length_b   1.000
_cell.length_c   1.000
_cell.angle_alpha   90.00
_cell.angle_beta   90.00
_cell.angle_gamma   90.00
#
_symmetry.space_group_name_H-M   'P 1'
#
loop_
_entity.id
_entity.type
_entity.pdbx_description
1 polymer ?
#
loop_
_entity_poly.entity_id
_entity_poly.type
_entity_poly.pdbx_seq_one_letter_code
_entity_poly.pdbx_strand_id
1 'polypeptide(L)'
;MGNGAGTVKHFGLQDKIDFQIGTLSKAIGVVGGYVAGSQQLIDWLKAQSRPFLFSTSLAPGDTKAVTAAVKKLMASTELHDKLWDNAKYLKEGLQKLGFDTGESETPITPVIIGDEKDTQEFSKRLKDEGIYVKSIVFPTVPRGTGRVRNMPTAAHTKEMLDKALAAYEKIGKDIGIIK
;
A
#
# COMPACT_ATOMS: atom_id res chain seq x y z
N MET A 1 9.26 -3.46 -3.08
CA MET A 1 10.49 -3.55 -2.29
C MET A 1 11.12 -4.92 -2.51
N GLY A 2 12.47 -5.00 -2.52
CA GLY A 2 13.20 -6.27 -2.67
C GLY A 2 12.86 -7.04 -3.95
N ASN A 3 12.61 -6.35 -5.07
CA ASN A 3 12.20 -6.96 -6.34
C ASN A 3 10.98 -7.87 -6.21
N GLY A 4 10.01 -7.46 -5.40
CA GLY A 4 8.79 -8.22 -5.11
C GLY A 4 8.92 -9.22 -3.95
N ALA A 5 10.12 -9.48 -3.44
CA ALA A 5 10.35 -10.44 -2.35
C ALA A 5 10.26 -9.83 -0.93
N GLY A 6 9.79 -8.59 -0.82
CA GLY A 6 9.44 -7.97 0.46
C GLY A 6 10.59 -7.21 1.14
N THR A 7 10.27 -6.73 2.34
CA THR A 7 11.12 -5.80 3.10
C THR A 7 12.42 -6.44 3.58
N VAL A 8 12.37 -7.69 4.03
CA VAL A 8 13.57 -8.41 4.52
C VAL A 8 14.62 -8.49 3.43
N LYS A 9 14.23 -8.85 2.21
CA LYS A 9 15.15 -8.88 1.06
C LYS A 9 15.62 -7.49 0.65
N HIS A 10 14.75 -6.49 0.74
CA HIS A 10 15.10 -5.11 0.41
C HIS A 10 16.28 -4.59 1.25
N PHE A 11 16.30 -4.94 2.53
CA PHE A 11 17.37 -4.55 3.46
C PHE A 11 18.51 -5.57 3.58
N GLY A 12 18.48 -6.67 2.84
CA GLY A 12 19.55 -7.70 2.91
C GLY A 12 19.62 -8.43 4.26
N LEU A 13 18.46 -8.64 4.92
CA LEU A 13 18.38 -9.19 6.27
C LEU A 13 17.87 -10.64 6.32
N GLN A 14 17.90 -11.39 5.20
CA GLN A 14 17.32 -12.75 5.13
C GLN A 14 17.84 -13.69 6.18
N ASP A 15 19.14 -13.62 6.46
CA ASP A 15 19.81 -14.52 7.42
C ASP A 15 19.81 -13.98 8.87
N LYS A 16 19.16 -12.85 9.10
CA LYS A 16 19.11 -12.18 10.41
C LYS A 16 17.72 -12.14 11.02
N ILE A 17 16.72 -12.65 10.33
CA ILE A 17 15.31 -12.64 10.75
C ILE A 17 14.87 -14.07 11.05
N ASP A 18 14.50 -14.34 12.29
CA ASP A 18 14.10 -15.68 12.75
C ASP A 18 12.76 -16.12 12.14
N PHE A 19 11.82 -15.18 11.96
CA PHE A 19 10.54 -15.45 11.32
C PHE A 19 9.97 -14.22 10.63
N GLN A 20 9.16 -14.45 9.62
CA GLN A 20 8.47 -13.42 8.86
C GLN A 20 6.97 -13.61 8.93
N ILE A 21 6.23 -12.54 9.22
CA ILE A 21 4.78 -12.52 9.23
C ILE A 21 4.31 -11.70 8.03
N GLY A 22 3.38 -12.23 7.26
CA GLY A 22 2.79 -11.55 6.12
C GLY A 22 1.27 -11.64 6.09
N THR A 23 0.63 -10.59 5.59
CA THR A 23 -0.81 -10.61 5.30
C THR A 23 -1.06 -11.04 3.87
N LEU A 24 -2.09 -11.83 3.65
CA LEU A 24 -2.56 -12.24 2.33
C LEU A 24 -3.60 -11.26 1.75
N SER A 25 -4.14 -10.35 2.57
CA SER A 25 -5.22 -9.44 2.19
C SER A 25 -4.77 -8.17 1.45
N LYS A 26 -3.50 -8.03 1.12
CA LYS A 26 -2.94 -6.90 0.36
C LYS A 26 -2.64 -7.31 -1.08
N ALA A 27 -1.38 -7.40 -1.47
CA ALA A 27 -0.96 -7.73 -2.83
C ALA A 27 -1.46 -9.10 -3.33
N ILE A 28 -1.64 -10.06 -2.45
CA ILE A 28 -2.14 -11.39 -2.78
C ILE A 28 -3.66 -11.39 -2.99
N GLY A 29 -4.41 -10.48 -2.30
CA GLY A 29 -5.84 -10.27 -2.50
C GLY A 29 -6.74 -11.37 -1.90
N VAL A 30 -6.26 -12.12 -0.91
CA VAL A 30 -6.99 -13.20 -0.24
C VAL A 30 -7.01 -12.96 1.26
N VAL A 31 -8.06 -13.39 1.95
CA VAL A 31 -8.15 -13.31 3.42
C VAL A 31 -7.05 -14.15 4.09
N GLY A 32 -6.58 -13.69 5.25
CA GLY A 32 -5.63 -14.42 6.08
C GLY A 32 -4.22 -13.86 6.10
N GLY A 33 -3.31 -14.66 6.61
CA GLY A 33 -1.89 -14.34 6.75
C GLY A 33 -1.05 -15.60 6.83
N TYR A 34 0.26 -15.42 6.93
CA TYR A 34 1.20 -16.53 7.07
C TYR A 34 2.34 -16.17 8.03
N VAL A 35 2.94 -17.20 8.57
CA VAL A 35 4.23 -17.12 9.27
C VAL A 35 5.19 -18.06 8.55
N ALA A 36 6.39 -17.58 8.27
CA ALA A 36 7.48 -18.34 7.68
C ALA A 36 8.71 -18.22 8.58
N GLY A 37 9.42 -19.33 8.81
CA GLY A 37 10.61 -19.40 9.67
C GLY A 37 11.23 -20.78 9.64
N SER A 38 12.11 -21.07 10.61
CA SER A 38 12.73 -22.39 10.72
C SER A 38 11.67 -23.48 10.97
N GLN A 39 11.97 -24.73 10.58
CA GLN A 39 11.05 -25.85 10.78
C GLN A 39 10.72 -26.03 12.27
N GLN A 40 11.69 -25.91 13.14
CA GLN A 40 11.48 -25.99 14.59
C GLN A 40 10.48 -24.95 15.12
N LEU A 41 10.63 -23.69 14.67
CA LEU A 41 9.70 -22.64 15.04
C LEU A 41 8.29 -22.93 14.53
N ILE A 42 8.13 -23.35 13.28
CA ILE A 42 6.83 -23.64 12.68
C ILE A 42 6.15 -24.83 13.38
N ASP A 43 6.90 -25.87 13.71
CA ASP A 43 6.35 -27.02 14.46
C ASP A 43 5.94 -26.62 15.88
N TRP A 44 6.71 -25.79 16.55
CA TRP A 44 6.33 -25.24 17.85
C TRP A 44 5.06 -24.37 17.75
N LEU A 45 4.96 -23.48 16.76
CA LEU A 45 3.78 -22.64 16.54
C LEU A 45 2.53 -23.47 16.25
N LYS A 46 2.63 -24.54 15.45
CA LYS A 46 1.52 -25.45 15.22
C LYS A 46 1.01 -26.13 16.49
N ALA A 47 1.93 -26.44 17.41
CA ALA A 47 1.58 -27.11 18.67
C ALA A 47 1.11 -26.16 19.79
N GLN A 48 1.59 -24.91 19.80
CA GLN A 48 1.41 -24.00 20.93
C GLN A 48 0.64 -22.71 20.61
N SER A 49 0.53 -22.34 19.33
CA SER A 49 -0.15 -21.09 18.97
C SER A 49 -1.66 -21.22 19.10
N ARG A 50 -2.23 -20.60 20.12
CA ARG A 50 -3.68 -20.59 20.36
C ARG A 50 -4.49 -20.09 19.16
N PRO A 51 -4.10 -18.99 18.46
CA PRO A 51 -4.83 -18.57 17.27
C PRO A 51 -4.84 -19.61 16.15
N PHE A 52 -3.81 -20.43 16.05
CA PHE A 52 -3.78 -21.53 15.08
C PHE A 52 -4.60 -22.74 15.52
N LEU A 53 -4.47 -23.14 16.79
CA LEU A 53 -5.16 -24.32 17.34
C LEU A 53 -6.69 -24.13 17.43
N PHE A 54 -7.13 -22.91 17.74
CA PHE A 54 -8.53 -22.61 18.01
C PHE A 54 -9.23 -21.82 16.89
N SER A 55 -8.66 -21.83 15.69
CA SER A 55 -9.30 -21.29 14.49
C SER A 55 -9.34 -22.31 13.36
N THR A 56 -10.27 -22.13 12.45
CA THR A 56 -10.40 -22.99 11.27
C THR A 56 -9.37 -22.61 10.19
N SER A 57 -9.06 -23.55 9.32
CA SER A 57 -8.16 -23.33 8.18
C SER A 57 -8.78 -22.41 7.14
N LEU A 58 -7.92 -21.82 6.28
CA LEU A 58 -8.36 -21.15 5.05
C LEU A 58 -9.15 -22.12 4.17
N ALA A 59 -10.18 -21.60 3.52
CA ALA A 59 -10.95 -22.38 2.56
C ALA A 59 -10.06 -22.88 1.39
N PRO A 60 -10.35 -24.05 0.80
CA PRO A 60 -9.55 -24.58 -0.30
C PRO A 60 -9.46 -23.65 -1.51
N GLY A 61 -10.53 -22.89 -1.80
CA GLY A 61 -10.56 -21.88 -2.86
C GLY A 61 -9.55 -20.76 -2.59
N ASP A 62 -9.53 -20.24 -1.37
CA ASP A 62 -8.58 -19.20 -0.93
C ASP A 62 -7.13 -19.70 -1.00
N THR A 63 -6.89 -20.92 -0.56
CA THR A 63 -5.55 -21.53 -0.62
C THR A 63 -5.04 -21.67 -2.07
N LYS A 64 -5.92 -22.05 -3.01
CA LYS A 64 -5.58 -22.10 -4.44
C LYS A 64 -5.32 -20.70 -5.01
N ALA A 65 -6.12 -19.71 -4.65
CA ALA A 65 -5.94 -18.33 -5.09
C ALA A 65 -4.59 -17.76 -4.60
N VAL A 66 -4.26 -17.96 -3.31
CA VAL A 66 -2.94 -17.61 -2.76
C VAL A 66 -1.81 -18.25 -3.54
N THR A 67 -1.91 -19.57 -3.78
CA THR A 67 -0.89 -20.32 -4.51
C THR A 67 -0.68 -19.77 -5.92
N ALA A 68 -1.76 -19.47 -6.65
CA ALA A 68 -1.70 -18.90 -7.98
C ALA A 68 -1.07 -17.50 -7.98
N ALA A 69 -1.47 -16.63 -7.05
CA ALA A 69 -0.94 -15.29 -6.92
C ALA A 69 0.57 -15.29 -6.59
N VAL A 70 1.00 -16.12 -5.63
CA VAL A 70 2.42 -16.25 -5.27
C VAL A 70 3.24 -16.78 -6.44
N LYS A 71 2.78 -17.82 -7.14
CA LYS A 71 3.45 -18.34 -8.35
C LYS A 71 3.61 -17.26 -9.43
N LYS A 72 2.58 -16.44 -9.65
CA LYS A 72 2.64 -15.33 -10.60
C LYS A 72 3.70 -14.28 -10.19
N LEU A 73 3.74 -13.91 -8.93
CA LEU A 73 4.74 -12.94 -8.42
C LEU A 73 6.17 -13.51 -8.45
N MET A 74 6.33 -14.81 -8.28
CA MET A 74 7.66 -15.46 -8.39
C MET A 74 8.14 -15.57 -9.84
N ALA A 75 7.24 -15.66 -10.80
CA ALA A 75 7.57 -15.87 -12.21
C ALA A 75 8.02 -14.58 -12.93
N SER A 76 7.65 -13.39 -12.44
CA SER A 76 7.94 -12.13 -13.13
C SER A 76 7.91 -10.94 -12.15
N THR A 77 8.78 -9.96 -12.41
CA THR A 77 8.77 -8.64 -11.72
C THR A 77 7.89 -7.60 -12.42
N GLU A 78 7.30 -7.93 -13.55
CA GLU A 78 6.54 -6.98 -14.40
C GLU A 78 5.51 -6.15 -13.62
N LEU A 79 4.68 -6.79 -12.79
CA LEU A 79 3.67 -6.08 -12.00
C LEU A 79 4.30 -5.20 -10.90
N HIS A 80 5.41 -5.65 -10.34
CA HIS A 80 6.18 -4.88 -9.37
C HIS A 80 6.77 -3.64 -10.03
N ASP A 81 7.41 -3.79 -11.18
CA ASP A 81 8.08 -2.70 -11.88
C ASP A 81 7.05 -1.68 -12.37
N LYS A 82 5.94 -2.13 -12.94
CA LYS A 82 4.83 -1.26 -13.34
C LYS A 82 4.22 -0.51 -12.15
N LEU A 83 4.11 -1.13 -10.98
CA LEU A 83 3.68 -0.44 -9.76
C LEU A 83 4.63 0.71 -9.40
N TRP A 84 5.95 0.46 -9.45
CA TRP A 84 6.94 1.49 -9.14
C TRP A 84 6.96 2.62 -10.15
N ASP A 85 6.81 2.32 -11.44
CA ASP A 85 6.71 3.33 -12.50
C ASP A 85 5.48 4.22 -12.29
N ASN A 86 4.33 3.62 -12.02
CA ASN A 86 3.10 4.34 -11.73
C ASN A 86 3.22 5.21 -10.46
N ALA A 87 3.84 4.68 -9.40
CA ALA A 87 4.05 5.41 -8.16
C ALA A 87 4.99 6.59 -8.33
N LYS A 88 6.09 6.40 -9.05
CA LYS A 88 7.04 7.45 -9.39
C LYS A 88 6.37 8.55 -10.21
N TYR A 89 5.65 8.16 -11.25
CA TYR A 89 4.94 9.10 -12.12
C TYR A 89 3.95 9.97 -11.34
N LEU A 90 3.12 9.34 -10.52
CA LEU A 90 2.15 10.06 -9.69
C LEU A 90 2.84 11.01 -8.69
N LYS A 91 3.88 10.52 -7.99
CA LYS A 91 4.63 11.31 -7.01
C LYS A 91 5.27 12.54 -7.65
N GLU A 92 5.99 12.36 -8.75
CA GLU A 92 6.63 13.47 -9.46
C GLU A 92 5.60 14.47 -10.00
N GLY A 93 4.45 13.99 -10.49
CA GLY A 93 3.34 14.84 -10.91
C GLY A 93 2.79 15.69 -9.77
N LEU A 94 2.51 15.09 -8.62
CA LEU A 94 2.03 15.80 -7.42
C LEU A 94 3.05 16.84 -6.93
N GLN A 95 4.33 16.50 -6.92
CA GLN A 95 5.39 17.44 -6.52
C GLN A 95 5.50 18.63 -7.48
N LYS A 96 5.39 18.38 -8.79
CA LYS A 96 5.38 19.46 -9.82
C LYS A 96 4.19 20.41 -9.66
N LEU A 97 3.04 19.92 -9.18
CA LEU A 97 1.87 20.73 -8.86
C LEU A 97 2.03 21.53 -7.57
N GLY A 98 3.06 21.28 -6.78
CA GLY A 98 3.34 21.98 -5.52
C GLY A 98 2.83 21.29 -4.27
N PHE A 99 2.37 20.03 -4.35
CA PHE A 99 1.96 19.28 -3.18
C PHE A 99 3.16 18.74 -2.40
N ASP A 100 3.05 18.81 -1.07
CA ASP A 100 3.98 18.14 -0.15
C ASP A 100 3.67 16.63 -0.12
N THR A 101 4.60 15.81 -0.59
CA THR A 101 4.49 14.34 -0.62
C THR A 101 5.27 13.66 0.51
N GLY A 102 5.82 14.43 1.45
CA GLY A 102 6.68 13.89 2.50
C GLY A 102 7.88 13.10 1.97
N GLU A 103 8.48 12.32 2.86
CA GLU A 103 9.70 11.53 2.57
C GLU A 103 9.43 10.04 2.27
N SER A 104 8.26 9.72 1.68
CA SER A 104 7.93 8.32 1.38
C SER A 104 8.88 7.71 0.35
N GLU A 105 9.52 6.61 0.71
CA GLU A 105 10.38 5.77 -0.16
C GLU A 105 9.64 4.54 -0.70
N THR A 106 8.33 4.51 -0.59
CA THR A 106 7.48 3.39 -1.00
C THR A 106 6.55 3.78 -2.15
N PRO A 107 5.85 2.83 -2.79
CA PRO A 107 4.81 3.15 -3.76
C PRO A 107 3.63 3.95 -3.17
N ILE A 108 3.48 3.97 -1.86
CA ILE A 108 2.46 4.80 -1.20
C ILE A 108 2.96 6.25 -1.15
N THR A 109 2.21 7.15 -1.77
CA THR A 109 2.54 8.57 -1.80
C THR A 109 1.53 9.35 -0.96
N PRO A 110 1.90 9.88 0.21
CA PRO A 110 1.05 10.80 0.94
C PRO A 110 0.98 12.16 0.22
N VAL A 111 -0.09 12.90 0.41
CA VAL A 111 -0.15 14.35 0.18
C VAL A 111 -0.52 14.98 1.50
N ILE A 112 0.42 15.72 2.07
CA ILE A 112 0.28 16.37 3.37
C ILE A 112 -0.53 17.65 3.17
N ILE A 113 -1.62 17.78 3.93
CA ILE A 113 -2.53 18.94 3.86
C ILE A 113 -2.46 19.74 5.15
N GLY A 114 -2.31 19.04 6.29
CA GLY A 114 -2.20 19.64 7.60
C GLY A 114 -3.52 19.63 8.35
N ASP A 115 -4.42 20.57 8.05
CA ASP A 115 -5.71 20.67 8.73
C ASP A 115 -6.61 19.45 8.47
N GLU A 116 -7.35 19.03 9.48
CA GLU A 116 -8.17 17.83 9.43
C GLU A 116 -9.42 18.00 8.56
N LYS A 117 -10.05 19.19 8.62
CA LYS A 117 -11.26 19.51 7.85
C LYS A 117 -10.90 19.65 6.38
N ASP A 118 -9.82 20.36 6.08
CA ASP A 118 -9.34 20.53 4.71
C ASP A 118 -8.93 19.18 4.11
N THR A 119 -8.30 18.30 4.90
CA THR A 119 -7.95 16.95 4.47
C THR A 119 -9.19 16.12 4.13
N GLN A 120 -10.24 16.19 4.94
CA GLN A 120 -11.48 15.47 4.70
C GLN A 120 -12.23 16.03 3.49
N GLU A 121 -12.32 17.36 3.37
CA GLU A 121 -12.95 18.02 2.23
C GLU A 121 -12.22 17.70 0.93
N PHE A 122 -10.87 17.74 0.94
CA PHE A 122 -10.05 17.36 -0.21
C PHE A 122 -10.32 15.92 -0.66
N SER A 123 -10.32 14.98 0.28
CA SER A 123 -10.61 13.57 0.00
C SER A 123 -12.04 13.38 -0.56
N LYS A 124 -13.02 14.11 -0.03
CA LYS A 124 -14.41 14.07 -0.49
C LYS A 124 -14.53 14.59 -1.93
N ARG A 125 -13.96 15.74 -2.23
CA ARG A 125 -13.98 16.33 -3.58
C ARG A 125 -13.28 15.46 -4.62
N LEU A 126 -12.13 14.84 -4.25
CA LEU A 126 -11.48 13.88 -5.13
C LEU A 126 -12.38 12.68 -5.44
N LYS A 127 -13.13 12.20 -4.44
CA LYS A 127 -14.10 11.12 -4.63
C LYS A 127 -15.23 11.53 -5.60
N ASP A 128 -15.70 12.77 -5.52
CA ASP A 128 -16.74 13.30 -6.41
C ASP A 128 -16.24 13.39 -7.88
N GLU A 129 -14.93 13.61 -8.08
CA GLU A 129 -14.25 13.53 -9.39
C GLU A 129 -13.92 12.07 -9.81
N GLY A 130 -14.30 11.08 -9.00
CA GLY A 130 -14.06 9.66 -9.26
C GLY A 130 -12.65 9.18 -8.86
N ILE A 131 -11.93 9.94 -8.03
CA ILE A 131 -10.62 9.59 -7.50
C ILE A 131 -10.75 9.17 -6.04
N TYR A 132 -10.68 7.87 -5.80
CA TYR A 132 -10.83 7.34 -4.44
C TYR A 132 -9.50 7.35 -3.69
N VAL A 133 -9.39 8.25 -2.71
CA VAL A 133 -8.27 8.32 -1.77
C VAL A 133 -8.78 8.42 -0.34
N LYS A 134 -8.04 7.89 0.61
CA LYS A 134 -8.41 7.92 2.03
C LYS A 134 -7.74 9.09 2.75
N SER A 135 -8.56 9.94 3.38
CA SER A 135 -8.06 10.91 4.35
C SER A 135 -7.56 10.18 5.62
N ILE A 136 -6.40 10.58 6.09
CA ILE A 136 -5.75 10.11 7.31
C ILE A 136 -5.58 11.31 8.22
N VAL A 137 -6.33 11.34 9.32
CA VAL A 137 -6.37 12.44 10.28
C VAL A 137 -6.22 11.90 11.70
N PHE A 138 -6.19 12.78 12.70
CA PHE A 138 -6.20 12.37 14.10
C PHE A 138 -7.37 11.38 14.37
N PRO A 139 -7.19 10.32 15.19
CA PRO A 139 -6.00 9.97 15.99
C PRO A 139 -4.94 9.12 15.24
N THR A 140 -5.13 8.81 13.96
CA THR A 140 -4.21 7.97 13.19
C THR A 140 -2.86 8.66 12.96
N VAL A 141 -2.89 9.97 12.85
CA VAL A 141 -1.71 10.86 12.76
C VAL A 141 -1.86 12.00 13.75
N PRO A 142 -0.77 12.69 14.16
CA PRO A 142 -0.84 13.86 15.03
C PRO A 142 -1.75 14.95 14.43
N ARG A 143 -2.33 15.79 15.31
CA ARG A 143 -3.12 16.96 14.88
C ARG A 143 -2.28 17.90 14.02
N GLY A 144 -2.90 18.52 13.02
CA GLY A 144 -2.23 19.40 12.08
C GLY A 144 -1.30 18.68 11.07
N THR A 145 -1.36 17.35 11.00
CA THR A 145 -0.58 16.56 10.02
C THR A 145 -1.48 15.67 9.14
N GLY A 146 -2.73 16.11 8.93
CA GLY A 146 -3.69 15.46 8.08
C GLY A 146 -3.16 15.27 6.66
N ARG A 147 -3.45 14.12 6.06
CA ARG A 147 -2.97 13.78 4.72
C ARG A 147 -3.96 12.90 3.97
N VAL A 148 -3.92 12.91 2.67
CA VAL A 148 -4.53 11.86 1.85
C VAL A 148 -3.46 10.84 1.44
N ARG A 149 -3.82 9.56 1.40
CA ARG A 149 -2.91 8.46 1.10
C ARG A 149 -3.19 7.88 -0.27
N ASN A 150 -2.31 8.15 -1.22
CA ASN A 150 -2.37 7.59 -2.55
C ASN A 150 -1.73 6.19 -2.57
N MET A 151 -2.43 5.25 -3.15
CA MET A 151 -1.98 3.87 -3.32
C MET A 151 -2.15 3.46 -4.78
N PRO A 152 -1.24 3.88 -5.68
CA PRO A 152 -1.27 3.42 -7.06
C PRO A 152 -1.08 1.90 -7.11
N THR A 153 -1.57 1.30 -8.18
CA THR A 153 -1.42 -0.13 -8.44
C THR A 153 -0.85 -0.36 -9.83
N ALA A 154 -0.38 -1.57 -10.10
CA ALA A 154 0.04 -1.97 -11.43
C ALA A 154 -1.10 -1.97 -12.47
N ALA A 155 -2.36 -1.98 -12.02
CA ALA A 155 -3.52 -1.92 -12.91
C ALA A 155 -3.86 -0.51 -13.40
N HIS A 156 -3.35 0.54 -12.76
CA HIS A 156 -3.57 1.90 -13.23
C HIS A 156 -2.87 2.14 -14.56
N THR A 157 -3.58 2.82 -15.47
CA THR A 157 -3.01 3.32 -16.72
C THR A 157 -2.50 4.75 -16.53
N LYS A 158 -1.72 5.23 -17.49
CA LYS A 158 -1.20 6.60 -17.46
C LYS A 158 -2.34 7.63 -17.52
N GLU A 159 -3.35 7.37 -18.34
CA GLU A 159 -4.54 8.22 -18.47
C GLU A 159 -5.32 8.34 -17.15
N MET A 160 -5.39 7.25 -16.37
CA MET A 160 -6.00 7.28 -15.03
C MET A 160 -5.19 8.15 -14.06
N LEU A 161 -3.86 8.08 -14.13
CA LEU A 161 -2.98 8.90 -13.29
C LEU A 161 -3.02 10.37 -13.70
N ASP A 162 -3.09 10.66 -15.00
CA ASP A 162 -3.23 12.03 -15.54
C ASP A 162 -4.56 12.64 -15.09
N LYS A 163 -5.65 11.87 -15.17
CA LYS A 163 -6.96 12.29 -14.63
C LYS A 163 -6.87 12.60 -13.13
N ALA A 164 -6.17 11.78 -12.38
CA ALA A 164 -5.97 12.02 -10.95
C ALA A 164 -5.20 13.32 -10.72
N LEU A 165 -4.09 13.54 -11.41
CA LEU A 165 -3.28 14.75 -11.30
C LEU A 165 -4.08 16.00 -11.63
N ALA A 166 -4.90 15.98 -12.69
CA ALA A 166 -5.77 17.09 -13.05
C ALA A 166 -6.82 17.42 -11.96
N ALA A 167 -7.41 16.38 -11.34
CA ALA A 167 -8.34 16.56 -10.22
C ALA A 167 -7.63 17.14 -8.99
N TYR A 168 -6.41 16.66 -8.68
CA TYR A 168 -5.57 17.18 -7.60
C TYR A 168 -5.26 18.65 -7.81
N GLU A 169 -4.84 19.04 -9.01
CA GLU A 169 -4.54 20.44 -9.34
C GLU A 169 -5.76 21.33 -9.15
N LYS A 170 -6.88 20.98 -9.77
CA LYS A 170 -8.13 21.73 -9.68
C LYS A 170 -8.56 21.95 -8.23
N ILE A 171 -8.68 20.86 -7.47
CA ILE A 171 -9.16 20.92 -6.09
C ILE A 171 -8.16 21.61 -5.18
N GLY A 172 -6.85 21.33 -5.37
CA GLY A 172 -5.80 21.94 -4.55
C GLY A 172 -5.73 23.45 -4.69
N LYS A 173 -5.95 23.99 -5.89
CA LYS A 173 -6.09 25.44 -6.13
C LYS A 173 -7.38 26.00 -5.52
N ASP A 174 -8.50 25.32 -5.71
CA ASP A 174 -9.81 25.78 -5.24
C ASP A 174 -9.86 25.97 -3.70
N ILE A 175 -9.19 25.09 -2.96
CA ILE A 175 -9.19 25.16 -1.49
C ILE A 175 -7.87 25.74 -0.91
N GLY A 176 -6.98 26.26 -1.76
CA GLY A 176 -5.80 27.00 -1.36
C GLY A 176 -4.66 26.17 -0.78
N ILE A 177 -4.61 24.85 -1.09
CA ILE A 177 -3.48 23.99 -0.68
C ILE A 177 -2.25 24.25 -1.54
N ILE A 178 -2.46 24.50 -2.83
CA ILE A 178 -1.42 24.88 -3.78
C ILE A 178 -1.79 26.20 -4.46
N LYS A 179 -0.79 26.84 -5.09
CA LYS A 179 -0.96 28.13 -5.80
C LYS A 179 -1.41 27.93 -7.26
#